data_f4802b5574777704ea25b23604290d96
#
_entry.id   f4802b5574777704ea25b23604290d96
#
_cell.length_a   1.000
_cell.length_b   1.000
_cell.length_c   1.000
_cell.angle_alpha   90.00
_cell.angle_beta   90.00
_cell.angle_gamma   90.00
#
_symmetry.space_group_name_H-M   'P 1'
#
loop_
_entity.id
_entity.type
_entity.pdbx_description
1 polymer ?
#
loop_
_entity_poly.entity_id
_entity_poly.type
_entity_poly.pdbx_seq_one_letter_code
_entity_poly.pdbx_strand_id
1 'polypeptide(L)'
;FVQDDKPLIEAHFTQPNATEEAIGKHCAALIEDGATLQMGIGAIPNAVLAQLGNHKNLGIHTEMFADGVLPLMESGVINGEAKNIDVGYTNDPYIISKNDRVTAINSALQVDITGQVCADSLGTKFYSGVGGQIDFVYGASLSKGGKAIIAMPSMTNKGISKIAPVLSPGAGVVTTRNHI
;
A
#
# COMPACT_ATOMS: atom_id res chain seq x y z
N PHE A 1 -23.09 -13.07 20.43
CA PHE A 1 -23.64 -12.28 19.34
C PHE A 1 -24.35 -11.08 19.92
N VAL A 2 -24.04 -9.89 19.41
CA VAL A 2 -24.76 -8.65 19.68
C VAL A 2 -25.55 -8.34 18.42
N GLN A 3 -26.86 -8.28 18.49
CA GLN A 3 -27.70 -7.84 17.39
C GLN A 3 -27.72 -6.32 17.41
N ASP A 4 -27.33 -5.71 16.28
CA ASP A 4 -27.41 -4.26 16.05
C ASP A 4 -28.03 -4.04 14.66
N ASP A 5 -29.13 -3.29 14.62
CA ASP A 5 -29.86 -2.99 13.39
C ASP A 5 -29.42 -1.66 12.76
N LYS A 6 -28.36 -1.04 13.29
CA LYS A 6 -27.79 0.18 12.70
C LYS A 6 -27.16 -0.11 11.34
N PRO A 7 -27.35 0.77 10.35
CA PRO A 7 -26.67 0.63 9.07
C PRO A 7 -25.15 0.69 9.25
N LEU A 8 -24.43 -0.03 8.40
CA LEU A 8 -22.97 0.11 8.33
C LEU A 8 -22.61 1.56 7.96
N ILE A 9 -21.51 2.02 8.55
CA ILE A 9 -20.99 3.34 8.21
C ILE A 9 -20.42 3.28 6.79
N GLU A 10 -20.96 4.10 5.90
CA GLU A 10 -20.42 4.24 4.55
C GLU A 10 -19.10 5.03 4.58
N ALA A 11 -18.07 4.49 3.94
CA ALA A 11 -16.83 5.20 3.71
C ALA A 11 -16.94 6.00 2.40
N HIS A 12 -17.01 7.32 2.52
CA HIS A 12 -16.98 8.21 1.34
C HIS A 12 -15.53 8.45 0.93
N PHE A 13 -15.12 7.88 -0.20
CA PHE A 13 -13.80 8.15 -0.76
C PHE A 13 -13.84 9.44 -1.59
N THR A 14 -12.96 10.38 -1.23
CA THR A 14 -12.76 11.58 -2.04
C THR A 14 -11.95 11.24 -3.29
N GLN A 15 -12.24 11.92 -4.39
CA GLN A 15 -11.41 11.80 -5.60
C GLN A 15 -9.97 12.25 -5.29
N PRO A 16 -8.96 11.57 -5.85
CA PRO A 16 -7.57 11.97 -5.68
C PRO A 16 -7.34 13.41 -6.16
N ASN A 17 -6.56 14.17 -5.40
CA ASN A 17 -6.11 15.49 -5.83
C ASN A 17 -4.90 15.37 -6.78
N ALA A 18 -4.48 16.49 -7.38
CA ALA A 18 -3.38 16.50 -8.37
C ALA A 18 -2.05 15.92 -7.84
N THR A 19 -1.76 16.09 -6.54
CA THR A 19 -0.57 15.50 -5.92
C THR A 19 -0.70 13.98 -5.81
N GLU A 20 -1.85 13.50 -5.39
CA GLU A 20 -2.13 12.05 -5.27
C GLU A 20 -2.16 11.38 -6.64
N GLU A 21 -2.69 12.04 -7.68
CA GLU A 21 -2.62 11.57 -9.06
C GLU A 21 -1.18 11.48 -9.58
N ALA A 22 -0.34 12.46 -9.28
CA ALA A 22 1.09 12.43 -9.63
C ALA A 22 1.82 11.28 -8.93
N ILE A 23 1.55 11.05 -7.65
CA ILE A 23 2.05 9.90 -6.89
C ILE A 23 1.57 8.60 -7.55
N GLY A 24 0.29 8.52 -7.90
CA GLY A 24 -0.29 7.36 -8.59
C GLY A 24 0.45 7.01 -9.88
N LYS A 25 0.77 8.02 -10.71
CA LYS A 25 1.55 7.83 -11.94
C LYS A 25 2.96 7.32 -11.67
N HIS A 26 3.65 7.89 -10.69
CA HIS A 26 5.01 7.43 -10.33
C HIS A 26 5.01 6.01 -9.80
N CYS A 27 4.08 5.64 -8.94
CA CYS A 27 3.95 4.27 -8.43
C CYS A 27 3.61 3.29 -9.56
N ALA A 28 2.66 3.63 -10.43
CA ALA A 28 2.27 2.78 -11.55
C ALA A 28 3.44 2.50 -12.50
N ALA A 29 4.32 3.49 -12.73
CA ALA A 29 5.52 3.32 -13.55
C ALA A 29 6.55 2.32 -12.97
N LEU A 30 6.44 1.99 -11.69
CA LEU A 30 7.30 1.00 -11.03
C LEU A 30 6.69 -0.41 -11.07
N ILE A 31 5.42 -0.55 -11.43
CA ILE A 31 4.71 -1.82 -11.53
C ILE A 31 5.02 -2.48 -12.87
N GLU A 32 5.39 -3.73 -12.84
CA GLU A 32 5.66 -4.52 -14.05
C GLU A 32 4.46 -5.41 -14.40
N ASP A 33 4.33 -5.77 -15.68
CA ASP A 33 3.37 -6.79 -16.09
C ASP A 33 3.62 -8.11 -15.33
N GLY A 34 2.56 -8.77 -14.93
CA GLY A 34 2.62 -9.98 -14.12
C GLY A 34 2.98 -9.74 -12.65
N ALA A 35 3.03 -8.50 -12.17
CA ALA A 35 3.24 -8.20 -10.75
C ALA A 35 2.07 -8.66 -9.89
N THR A 36 2.35 -9.09 -8.66
CA THR A 36 1.33 -9.34 -7.64
C THR A 36 1.26 -8.14 -6.70
N LEU A 37 0.10 -7.51 -6.65
CA LEU A 37 -0.10 -6.24 -5.95
C LEU A 37 -0.63 -6.43 -4.54
N GLN A 38 -0.05 -5.72 -3.58
CA GLN A 38 -0.69 -5.37 -2.32
C GLN A 38 -1.02 -3.89 -2.37
N MET A 39 -2.29 -3.58 -2.18
CA MET A 39 -2.81 -2.22 -2.23
C MET A 39 -3.61 -1.96 -0.96
N GLY A 40 -3.38 -0.81 -0.35
CA GLY A 40 -4.26 -0.30 0.70
C GLY A 40 -5.57 0.27 0.14
N ILE A 41 -6.26 1.00 0.98
CA ILE A 41 -7.47 1.77 0.62
C ILE A 41 -7.18 3.28 0.70
N GLY A 42 -7.97 4.09 0.00
CA GLY A 42 -7.88 5.55 0.04
C GLY A 42 -7.39 6.16 -1.28
N ALA A 43 -7.10 7.47 -1.26
CA ALA A 43 -6.85 8.25 -2.47
C ALA A 43 -5.61 7.79 -3.26
N ILE A 44 -4.49 7.51 -2.58
CA ILE A 44 -3.25 7.09 -3.27
C ILE A 44 -3.40 5.71 -3.93
N PRO A 45 -3.85 4.63 -3.25
CA PRO A 45 -4.12 3.36 -3.89
C PRO A 45 -5.08 3.47 -5.07
N ASN A 46 -6.16 4.22 -4.94
CA ASN A 46 -7.09 4.44 -6.04
C ASN A 46 -6.45 5.20 -7.22
N ALA A 47 -5.59 6.19 -6.94
CA ALA A 47 -4.85 6.92 -7.97
C ALA A 47 -3.86 5.99 -8.72
N VAL A 48 -3.22 5.04 -8.02
CA VAL A 48 -2.36 4.03 -8.65
C VAL A 48 -3.20 3.11 -9.53
N LEU A 49 -4.26 2.50 -8.99
CA LEU A 49 -5.13 1.58 -9.73
C LEU A 49 -5.67 2.20 -11.01
N ALA A 50 -6.06 3.48 -10.97
CA ALA A 50 -6.54 4.22 -12.14
C ALA A 50 -5.50 4.34 -13.27
N GLN A 51 -4.21 4.13 -13.02
CA GLN A 51 -3.14 4.19 -14.02
C GLN A 51 -2.79 2.82 -14.61
N LEU A 52 -3.35 1.71 -14.09
CA LEU A 52 -2.92 0.36 -14.45
C LEU A 52 -3.64 -0.23 -15.66
N GLY A 53 -4.55 0.50 -16.32
CA GLY A 53 -5.38 -0.02 -17.41
C GLY A 53 -4.63 -0.59 -18.61
N ASN A 54 -3.35 -0.28 -18.80
CA ASN A 54 -2.50 -0.81 -19.87
C ASN A 54 -1.59 -1.96 -19.44
N HIS A 55 -1.59 -2.33 -18.15
CA HIS A 55 -0.82 -3.46 -17.65
C HIS A 55 -1.47 -4.80 -18.02
N LYS A 56 -0.72 -5.89 -17.85
CA LYS A 56 -1.15 -7.24 -18.19
C LYS A 56 -0.81 -8.24 -17.09
N ASN A 57 -1.73 -9.22 -16.93
CA ASN A 57 -1.52 -10.37 -16.06
C ASN A 57 -1.18 -10.00 -14.61
N LEU A 58 -1.75 -8.92 -14.09
CA LEU A 58 -1.56 -8.55 -12.70
C LEU A 58 -2.29 -9.52 -11.78
N GLY A 59 -1.74 -9.73 -10.59
CA GLY A 59 -2.35 -10.49 -9.49
C GLY A 59 -2.63 -9.59 -8.30
N ILE A 60 -3.46 -10.06 -7.38
CA ILE A 60 -3.74 -9.41 -6.10
C ILE A 60 -3.40 -10.35 -4.95
N HIS A 61 -2.67 -9.84 -3.96
CA HIS A 61 -2.43 -10.47 -2.68
C HIS A 61 -2.43 -9.38 -1.59
N THR A 62 -3.56 -9.15 -0.96
CA THR A 62 -3.78 -8.02 -0.06
C THR A 62 -4.78 -8.36 1.04
N GLU A 63 -4.66 -7.72 2.20
CA GLU A 63 -5.67 -7.83 3.26
C GLU A 63 -6.85 -6.84 3.06
N MET A 64 -6.58 -5.70 2.41
CA MET A 64 -7.58 -4.66 2.12
C MET A 64 -7.85 -4.61 0.63
N PHE A 65 -9.11 -4.47 0.24
CA PHE A 65 -9.55 -4.48 -1.15
C PHE A 65 -10.18 -3.13 -1.50
N ALA A 66 -9.60 -2.43 -2.48
CA ALA A 66 -10.10 -1.15 -2.96
C ALA A 66 -11.02 -1.34 -4.17
N ASP A 67 -12.09 -0.56 -4.27
CA ASP A 67 -13.05 -0.64 -5.37
C ASP A 67 -12.42 -0.43 -6.76
N GLY A 68 -11.32 0.34 -6.83
CA GLY A 68 -10.56 0.53 -8.08
C GLY A 68 -9.96 -0.76 -8.67
N VAL A 69 -9.96 -1.87 -7.94
CA VAL A 69 -9.54 -3.18 -8.45
C VAL A 69 -10.60 -3.77 -9.39
N LEU A 70 -11.90 -3.53 -9.13
CA LEU A 70 -12.99 -4.15 -9.87
C LEU A 70 -12.93 -3.89 -11.39
N PRO A 71 -12.79 -2.63 -11.87
CA PRO A 71 -12.67 -2.37 -13.32
C PRO A 71 -11.47 -3.04 -13.97
N LEU A 72 -10.36 -3.21 -13.23
CA LEU A 72 -9.16 -3.89 -13.72
C LEU A 72 -9.35 -5.42 -13.81
N MET A 73 -10.15 -6.00 -12.94
CA MET A 73 -10.57 -7.40 -13.05
C MET A 73 -11.53 -7.61 -14.23
N GLU A 74 -12.53 -6.74 -14.36
CA GLU A 74 -13.51 -6.80 -15.46
C GLU A 74 -12.86 -6.66 -16.84
N SER A 75 -11.82 -5.81 -16.94
CA SER A 75 -11.05 -5.62 -18.19
C SER A 75 -9.99 -6.70 -18.44
N GLY A 76 -9.77 -7.63 -17.49
CA GLY A 76 -8.78 -8.69 -17.59
C GLY A 76 -7.33 -8.26 -17.34
N VAL A 77 -7.10 -7.02 -16.92
CA VAL A 77 -5.76 -6.52 -16.49
C VAL A 77 -5.30 -7.27 -15.25
N ILE A 78 -6.20 -7.47 -14.29
CA ILE A 78 -5.98 -8.31 -13.11
C ILE A 78 -6.70 -9.62 -13.35
N ASN A 79 -5.95 -10.68 -13.67
CA ASN A 79 -6.48 -12.02 -13.93
C ASN A 79 -5.83 -13.10 -13.05
N GLY A 80 -4.76 -12.76 -12.32
CA GLY A 80 -4.05 -13.69 -11.44
C GLY A 80 -3.21 -14.76 -12.14
N GLU A 81 -3.14 -14.79 -13.47
CA GLU A 81 -2.45 -15.85 -14.23
C GLU A 81 -0.94 -15.93 -13.92
N ALA A 82 -0.31 -14.82 -13.61
CA ALA A 82 1.10 -14.76 -13.26
C ALA A 82 1.38 -14.96 -11.76
N LYS A 83 0.36 -15.16 -10.93
CA LYS A 83 0.50 -15.46 -9.50
C LYS A 83 1.01 -16.88 -9.30
N ASN A 84 2.03 -17.03 -8.43
CA ASN A 84 2.60 -18.34 -8.13
C ASN A 84 1.80 -19.12 -7.06
N ILE A 85 1.04 -18.41 -6.23
CA ILE A 85 0.28 -19.00 -5.12
C ILE A 85 -1.10 -18.40 -5.02
N ASP A 86 -2.11 -19.26 -5.02
CA ASP A 86 -3.47 -18.92 -4.58
C ASP A 86 -3.61 -19.38 -3.15
N VAL A 87 -3.59 -18.52 -2.16
CA VAL A 87 -4.13 -18.78 -1.02
C VAL A 87 -3.86 -18.69 0.37
N GLY A 88 -4.74 -18.66 1.26
CA GLY A 88 -4.85 -19.14 2.64
C GLY A 88 -4.20 -18.32 3.75
N TYR A 89 -3.06 -17.73 3.56
CA TYR A 89 -2.37 -16.88 4.52
C TYR A 89 -2.04 -15.52 3.91
N THR A 90 -2.85 -14.52 4.23
CA THR A 90 -2.71 -13.20 3.60
C THR A 90 -1.46 -12.47 4.09
N ASN A 91 -1.21 -12.48 5.41
CA ASN A 91 -0.17 -11.69 6.07
C ASN A 91 1.07 -12.50 6.48
N ASP A 92 1.39 -13.59 5.78
CA ASP A 92 2.63 -14.32 5.99
C ASP A 92 3.70 -13.85 4.99
N PRO A 93 4.80 -13.19 5.43
CA PRO A 93 5.83 -12.67 4.53
C PRO A 93 6.47 -13.73 3.64
N TYR A 94 6.63 -14.96 4.13
CA TYR A 94 7.20 -16.04 3.34
C TYR A 94 6.23 -16.55 2.26
N ILE A 95 4.92 -16.53 2.56
CA ILE A 95 3.89 -16.86 1.56
C ILE A 95 3.81 -15.74 0.53
N ILE A 96 3.78 -14.47 0.97
CA ILE A 96 3.78 -13.30 0.09
C ILE A 96 4.98 -13.37 -0.87
N SER A 97 6.17 -13.65 -0.36
CA SER A 97 7.43 -13.68 -1.13
C SER A 97 7.51 -14.77 -2.20
N LYS A 98 6.66 -15.80 -2.14
CA LYS A 98 6.60 -16.86 -3.16
C LYS A 98 5.96 -16.39 -4.48
N ASN A 99 5.23 -15.28 -4.48
CA ASN A 99 4.83 -14.63 -5.72
C ASN A 99 6.00 -13.80 -6.26
N ASP A 100 6.27 -13.89 -7.55
CA ASP A 100 7.27 -13.05 -8.21
C ASP A 100 6.74 -11.61 -8.34
N ARG A 101 7.64 -10.64 -8.33
CA ARG A 101 7.33 -9.22 -8.53
C ARG A 101 6.23 -8.68 -7.61
N VAL A 102 6.22 -9.13 -6.35
CA VAL A 102 5.29 -8.55 -5.37
C VAL A 102 5.55 -7.06 -5.26
N THR A 103 4.53 -6.26 -5.51
CA THR A 103 4.59 -4.82 -5.37
C THR A 103 3.66 -4.38 -4.25
N ALA A 104 4.24 -4.07 -3.09
CA ALA A 104 3.52 -3.61 -1.92
C ALA A 104 3.53 -2.08 -1.87
N ILE A 105 2.36 -1.45 -1.95
CA ILE A 105 2.21 0.01 -1.94
C ILE A 105 1.48 0.42 -0.68
N ASN A 106 2.22 1.13 0.18
CA ASN A 106 1.76 1.60 1.48
C ASN A 106 2.01 3.10 1.64
N SER A 107 1.37 3.73 2.61
CA SER A 107 1.59 5.13 2.94
C SER A 107 2.19 5.27 4.34
N ALA A 108 2.63 6.49 4.68
CA ALA A 108 3.18 6.80 5.98
C ALA A 108 2.74 8.17 6.48
N LEU A 109 2.83 8.36 7.79
CA LEU A 109 2.66 9.65 8.43
C LEU A 109 3.95 10.48 8.36
N GLN A 110 5.10 9.82 8.57
CA GLN A 110 6.41 10.45 8.61
C GLN A 110 7.50 9.47 8.17
N VAL A 111 8.50 9.98 7.48
CA VAL A 111 9.75 9.26 7.13
C VAL A 111 10.93 10.12 7.56
N ASP A 112 11.98 9.54 8.11
CA ASP A 112 13.20 10.29 8.40
C ASP A 112 14.30 10.08 7.37
N ILE A 113 15.33 10.93 7.43
CA ILE A 113 16.46 10.90 6.46
C ILE A 113 17.28 9.62 6.53
N THR A 114 17.11 8.79 7.57
CA THR A 114 17.76 7.49 7.69
C THR A 114 16.95 6.36 7.06
N GLY A 115 15.72 6.66 6.59
CA GLY A 115 14.80 5.71 6.00
C GLY A 115 13.96 4.93 7.00
N GLN A 116 13.80 5.44 8.22
CA GLN A 116 12.82 4.92 9.17
C GLN A 116 11.43 5.47 8.82
N VAL A 117 10.42 4.62 8.84
CA VAL A 117 9.05 4.95 8.45
C VAL A 117 8.12 4.76 9.63
N CYS A 118 7.30 5.77 9.92
CA CYS A 118 6.21 5.71 10.87
C CYS A 118 4.88 5.87 10.15
N ALA A 119 3.96 4.93 10.35
CA ALA A 119 2.65 4.92 9.69
C ALA A 119 1.47 5.01 10.67
N ASP A 120 1.66 4.70 11.94
CA ASP A 120 0.62 4.57 12.96
C ASP A 120 0.55 5.72 13.95
N SER A 121 1.65 6.49 14.10
CA SER A 121 1.77 7.51 15.15
C SER A 121 2.58 8.73 14.73
N LEU A 122 2.41 9.85 15.44
CA LEU A 122 3.31 11.00 15.42
C LEU A 122 3.74 11.28 16.86
N GLY A 123 4.98 10.95 17.18
CA GLY A 123 5.43 10.91 18.55
C GLY A 123 4.61 9.89 19.35
N THR A 124 4.06 10.31 20.49
CA THR A 124 3.23 9.47 21.36
C THR A 124 1.75 9.45 20.96
N LYS A 125 1.35 10.19 19.92
CA LYS A 125 -0.04 10.26 19.48
C LYS A 125 -0.30 9.21 18.40
N PHE A 126 -1.12 8.21 18.72
CA PHE A 126 -1.57 7.20 17.78
C PHE A 126 -2.68 7.71 16.86
N TYR A 127 -2.61 7.33 15.59
CA TYR A 127 -3.59 7.61 14.53
C TYR A 127 -4.27 6.35 14.04
N SER A 128 -3.60 5.21 14.16
CA SER A 128 -4.14 3.89 13.76
C SER A 128 -3.47 2.77 14.55
N GLY A 129 -3.91 1.53 14.32
CA GLY A 129 -3.13 0.34 14.64
C GLY A 129 -2.00 0.13 13.63
N VAL A 130 -1.11 -0.81 13.92
CA VAL A 130 0.04 -1.15 13.06
C VAL A 130 -0.42 -1.84 11.78
N GLY A 131 -1.39 -2.76 11.84
CA GLY A 131 -1.86 -3.52 10.68
C GLY A 131 -0.82 -4.44 10.04
N GLY A 132 -1.08 -4.88 8.82
CA GLY A 132 -0.23 -5.81 8.06
C GLY A 132 0.88 -5.18 7.21
N GLN A 133 1.11 -3.87 7.30
CA GLN A 133 2.07 -3.18 6.44
C GLN A 133 3.46 -3.83 6.45
N ILE A 134 3.97 -4.19 7.63
CA ILE A 134 5.31 -4.80 7.77
C ILE A 134 5.39 -6.15 7.06
N ASP A 135 4.34 -6.96 7.12
CA ASP A 135 4.32 -8.30 6.51
C ASP A 135 4.44 -8.19 4.98
N PHE A 136 3.70 -7.25 4.39
CA PHE A 136 3.74 -7.02 2.95
C PHE A 136 5.04 -6.35 2.48
N VAL A 137 5.55 -5.37 3.23
CA VAL A 137 6.83 -4.72 2.94
C VAL A 137 7.97 -5.74 3.00
N TYR A 138 8.00 -6.57 4.05
CA TYR A 138 9.00 -7.62 4.20
C TYR A 138 8.83 -8.72 3.14
N GLY A 139 7.61 -9.18 2.91
CA GLY A 139 7.32 -10.17 1.87
C GLY A 139 7.72 -9.68 0.46
N ALA A 140 7.44 -8.43 0.13
CA ALA A 140 7.88 -7.83 -1.12
C ALA A 140 9.40 -7.74 -1.24
N SER A 141 10.10 -7.39 -0.15
CA SER A 141 11.57 -7.32 -0.15
C SER A 141 12.24 -8.69 -0.35
N LEU A 142 11.57 -9.79 0.01
CA LEU A 142 12.04 -11.17 -0.21
C LEU A 142 11.61 -11.73 -1.58
N SER A 143 10.60 -11.15 -2.22
CA SER A 143 10.06 -11.61 -3.50
C SER A 143 11.08 -11.36 -4.62
N LYS A 144 11.20 -12.32 -5.54
CA LYS A 144 12.04 -12.16 -6.73
C LYS A 144 11.52 -11.01 -7.62
N GLY A 145 12.29 -9.93 -7.72
CA GLY A 145 11.88 -8.71 -8.43
C GLY A 145 10.81 -7.92 -7.69
N GLY A 146 10.61 -8.18 -6.39
CA GLY A 146 9.63 -7.48 -5.58
C GLY A 146 10.03 -6.02 -5.29
N LYS A 147 9.03 -5.20 -4.97
CA LYS A 147 9.18 -3.78 -4.66
C LYS A 147 8.30 -3.42 -3.47
N ALA A 148 8.92 -2.88 -2.43
CA ALA A 148 8.21 -2.29 -1.30
C ALA A 148 8.24 -0.76 -1.46
N ILE A 149 7.07 -0.15 -1.58
CA ILE A 149 6.91 1.27 -1.89
C ILE A 149 6.18 1.95 -0.75
N ILE A 150 6.77 3.03 -0.23
CA ILE A 150 6.11 3.95 0.68
C ILE A 150 5.78 5.22 -0.12
N ALA A 151 4.50 5.43 -0.38
CA ALA A 151 3.99 6.53 -1.20
C ALA A 151 3.21 7.53 -0.32
N MET A 152 3.65 8.78 -0.31
CA MET A 152 3.00 9.82 0.46
C MET A 152 3.34 11.22 -0.10
N PRO A 153 2.47 12.24 0.11
CA PRO A 153 2.86 13.63 -0.12
C PRO A 153 4.04 14.01 0.79
N SER A 154 5.00 14.79 0.30
CA SER A 154 6.15 15.25 1.09
C SER A 154 5.77 16.23 2.20
N MET A 155 4.60 16.87 2.07
CA MET A 155 4.07 17.85 3.04
C MET A 155 2.61 17.57 3.36
N THR A 156 2.20 18.01 4.54
CA THR A 156 0.77 18.07 4.92
C THR A 156 0.09 19.27 4.25
N ASN A 157 -1.26 19.29 4.26
CA ASN A 157 -2.05 20.43 3.78
C ASN A 157 -1.76 21.75 4.57
N LYS A 158 -1.10 21.65 5.73
CA LYS A 158 -0.66 22.81 6.54
C LYS A 158 0.78 23.22 6.26
N GLY A 159 1.43 22.66 5.23
CA GLY A 159 2.83 22.98 4.87
C GLY A 159 3.88 22.35 5.79
N ILE A 160 3.52 21.37 6.61
CA ILE A 160 4.47 20.68 7.49
C ILE A 160 5.10 19.53 6.73
N SER A 161 6.44 19.46 6.72
CA SER A 161 7.16 18.34 6.08
C SER A 161 6.85 17.01 6.77
N LYS A 162 6.57 15.99 5.96
CA LYS A 162 6.47 14.59 6.39
C LYS A 162 7.81 13.87 6.31
N ILE A 163 8.82 14.51 5.72
CA ILE A 163 10.21 14.05 5.71
C ILE A 163 10.93 14.81 6.84
N ALA A 164 11.42 14.09 7.83
CA ALA A 164 12.03 14.67 9.03
C ALA A 164 13.52 14.28 9.14
N PRO A 165 14.36 15.06 9.83
CA PRO A 165 15.73 14.64 10.16
C PRO A 165 15.75 13.35 10.99
N VAL A 166 14.85 13.24 11.94
CA VAL A 166 14.61 12.08 12.82
C VAL A 166 13.11 11.97 13.04
N LEU A 167 12.57 10.77 13.15
CA LEU A 167 11.16 10.58 13.52
C LEU A 167 10.83 11.28 14.84
N SER A 168 9.61 11.73 14.98
CA SER A 168 9.12 12.34 16.21
C SER A 168 9.39 11.44 17.42
N PRO A 169 9.94 11.94 18.55
CA PRO A 169 10.23 11.10 19.70
C PRO A 169 9.01 10.31 20.18
N GLY A 170 9.16 9.01 20.37
CA GLY A 170 8.08 8.09 20.76
C GLY A 170 7.24 7.54 19.60
N ALA A 171 7.54 7.91 18.36
CA ALA A 171 6.90 7.32 17.20
C ALA A 171 7.30 5.85 17.00
N GLY A 172 6.35 5.02 16.58
CA GLY A 172 6.62 3.65 16.17
C GLY A 172 7.37 3.60 14.85
N VAL A 173 8.27 2.63 14.68
CA VAL A 173 8.93 2.36 13.40
C VAL A 173 8.31 1.12 12.78
N VAL A 174 7.59 1.30 11.67
CA VAL A 174 6.94 0.19 10.97
C VAL A 174 7.87 -0.49 9.98
N THR A 175 8.79 0.24 9.37
CA THR A 175 9.82 -0.32 8.49
C THR A 175 11.02 0.63 8.36
N THR A 176 12.09 0.14 7.78
CA THR A 176 13.36 0.85 7.59
C THR A 176 13.85 0.70 6.16
N ARG A 177 14.87 1.49 5.78
CA ARG A 177 15.53 1.46 4.46
C ARG A 177 16.00 0.07 3.98
N ASN A 178 16.05 -0.91 4.86
CA ASN A 178 16.48 -2.27 4.46
C ASN A 178 15.39 -3.03 3.69
N HIS A 179 14.16 -2.54 3.70
CA HIS A 179 13.00 -3.23 3.12
C HIS A 179 12.24 -2.37 2.09
N ILE A 180 12.65 -1.13 1.86
CA ILE A 180 11.98 -0.19 0.92
C ILE A 180 12.99 0.39 -0.09
#